data_72d628dccd4f9f6760dfca851b1834b2
#
_entry.id   72d628dccd4f9f6760dfca851b1834b2
#
_cell.length_a   1.000
_cell.length_b   1.000
_cell.length_c   1.000
_cell.angle_alpha   90.00
_cell.angle_beta   90.00
_cell.angle_gamma   90.00
#
_symmetry.space_group_name_H-M   'P 1'
#
loop_
_entity.id
_entity.type
_entity.pdbx_description
1 polymer ?
#
loop_
_entity_poly.entity_id
_entity_poly.type
_entity_poly.pdbx_seq_one_letter_code
_entity_poly.pdbx_strand_id
1 'polypeptide(L)'
;RMMRCPDCGMMEFPKICPAVIIAVTHGDKILMSKYAGREYKKYALLAGFNETGESIEETVRREVMEEVGLKVKNLRYYKSQPWSFTDTLLMGFFCELDGEDGITLDTDELAMAEWFERDKMPVEAEDLSLTNEMMMAFKHGKV
;
A
#
# COMPACT_ATOMS: atom_id res chain seq x y z
N ARG A 1 22.75 14.64 6.87
CA ARG A 1 23.92 14.10 6.14
C ARG A 1 23.81 14.41 4.66
N MET A 2 24.93 14.68 4.04
CA MET A 2 24.99 14.98 2.61
C MET A 2 26.38 14.65 2.07
N MET A 3 26.47 14.53 0.76
CA MET A 3 27.74 14.52 0.03
C MET A 3 27.92 15.87 -0.64
N ARG A 4 29.12 16.40 -0.61
CA ARG A 4 29.46 17.65 -1.28
C ARG A 4 30.54 17.39 -2.33
N CYS A 5 30.32 17.87 -3.54
CA CYS A 5 31.34 17.81 -4.59
C CYS A 5 32.51 18.75 -4.25
N PRO A 6 33.76 18.27 -4.21
CA PRO A 6 34.90 19.12 -3.90
C PRO A 6 35.20 20.16 -4.98
N ASP A 7 34.74 19.95 -6.21
CA ASP A 7 35.05 20.85 -7.33
C ASP A 7 34.05 21.99 -7.47
N CYS A 8 32.74 21.68 -7.42
CA CYS A 8 31.69 22.68 -7.67
C CYS A 8 30.86 23.05 -6.43
N GLY A 9 31.03 22.33 -5.31
CA GLY A 9 30.29 22.58 -4.08
C GLY A 9 28.84 22.07 -4.09
N MET A 10 28.42 21.37 -5.15
CA MET A 10 27.06 20.81 -5.21
C MET A 10 26.85 19.81 -4.08
N MET A 11 25.68 19.88 -3.45
CA MET A 11 25.30 19.00 -2.34
C MET A 11 24.27 17.96 -2.80
N GLU A 12 24.52 16.70 -2.42
CA GLU A 12 23.59 15.60 -2.63
C GLU A 12 23.11 15.08 -1.28
N PHE A 13 21.81 14.97 -1.11
CA PHE A 13 21.19 14.41 0.08
C PHE A 13 20.70 12.99 -0.21
N PRO A 14 20.74 12.08 0.79
CA PRO A 14 20.14 10.76 0.61
C PRO A 14 18.67 10.88 0.22
N LYS A 15 18.26 10.14 -0.80
CA LYS A 15 16.88 10.09 -1.24
C LYS A 15 16.15 8.95 -0.54
N ILE A 16 14.96 9.26 -0.04
CA ILE A 16 14.01 8.27 0.47
C ILE A 16 12.68 8.56 -0.21
N CYS A 17 12.11 7.55 -0.85
CA CYS A 17 10.85 7.68 -1.57
C CYS A 17 9.71 7.14 -0.70
N PRO A 18 8.82 8.00 -0.20
CA PRO A 18 7.66 7.55 0.56
C PRO A 18 6.69 6.78 -0.33
N ALA A 19 6.17 5.68 0.19
CA ALA A 19 5.12 4.92 -0.46
C ALA A 19 4.13 4.41 0.58
N VAL A 20 2.91 4.12 0.16
CA VAL A 20 1.86 3.61 1.04
C VAL A 20 1.53 2.17 0.71
N ILE A 21 1.18 1.41 1.75
CA ILE A 21 0.53 0.11 1.66
C ILE A 21 -0.86 0.29 2.26
N ILE A 22 -1.90 -0.08 1.54
CA ILE A 22 -3.27 0.28 1.90
C ILE A 22 -4.13 -0.96 2.06
N ALA A 23 -4.61 -1.19 3.27
CA ALA A 23 -5.61 -2.20 3.57
C ALA A 23 -6.98 -1.52 3.64
N VAL A 24 -7.80 -1.71 2.60
CA VAL A 24 -9.17 -1.22 2.57
C VAL A 24 -10.08 -2.27 3.19
N THR A 25 -10.82 -1.89 4.21
CA THR A 25 -11.75 -2.79 4.89
C THR A 25 -13.19 -2.37 4.67
N HIS A 26 -14.09 -3.35 4.72
CA HIS A 26 -15.54 -3.14 4.66
C HIS A 26 -16.20 -4.14 5.60
N GLY A 27 -16.47 -3.70 6.84
CA GLY A 27 -16.91 -4.60 7.89
C GLY A 27 -15.86 -5.69 8.13
N ASP A 28 -16.25 -6.94 7.96
CA ASP A 28 -15.39 -8.11 8.16
C ASP A 28 -14.67 -8.57 6.89
N LYS A 29 -14.62 -7.70 5.89
CA LYS A 29 -13.96 -7.96 4.60
C LYS A 29 -12.76 -7.03 4.41
N ILE A 30 -11.76 -7.53 3.68
CA ILE A 30 -10.58 -6.79 3.24
C ILE A 30 -10.42 -6.92 1.73
N LEU A 31 -9.99 -5.84 1.10
CA LEU A 31 -9.67 -5.84 -0.32
C LEU A 31 -8.26 -6.38 -0.52
N MET A 32 -8.13 -7.42 -1.33
CA MET A 32 -6.83 -7.94 -1.74
C MET A 32 -6.74 -7.97 -3.26
N SER A 33 -5.53 -7.84 -3.77
CA SER A 33 -5.25 -7.72 -5.20
C SER A 33 -4.09 -8.61 -5.63
N LYS A 34 -3.92 -8.73 -6.94
CA LYS A 34 -2.73 -9.31 -7.56
C LYS A 34 -2.25 -8.40 -8.67
N TYR A 35 -0.95 -8.25 -8.80
CA TYR A 35 -0.34 -7.43 -9.84
C TYR A 35 -0.48 -8.03 -11.23
N ALA A 36 -0.69 -7.18 -12.23
CA ALA A 36 -0.70 -7.55 -13.64
C ALA A 36 0.73 -7.61 -14.18
N GLY A 37 1.03 -8.63 -14.98
CA GLY A 37 2.27 -8.70 -15.75
C GLY A 37 3.57 -8.78 -14.94
N ARG A 38 3.51 -9.08 -13.66
CA ARG A 38 4.68 -9.25 -12.78
C ARG A 38 4.91 -10.71 -12.44
N GLU A 39 6.15 -11.06 -12.13
CA GLU A 39 6.50 -12.40 -11.64
C GLU A 39 5.86 -12.71 -10.29
N TYR A 40 5.65 -11.68 -9.47
CA TYR A 40 5.00 -11.81 -8.16
C TYR A 40 3.52 -12.16 -8.34
N LYS A 41 3.14 -13.39 -7.98
CA LYS A 41 1.79 -13.94 -8.16
C LYS A 41 0.98 -14.06 -6.87
N LYS A 42 1.54 -13.62 -5.75
CA LYS A 42 0.87 -13.67 -4.45
C LYS A 42 -0.16 -12.54 -4.31
N TYR A 43 -1.07 -12.72 -3.37
CA TYR A 43 -1.98 -11.64 -2.98
C TYR A 43 -1.20 -10.48 -2.36
N ALA A 44 -1.66 -9.28 -2.67
CA ALA A 44 -1.09 -8.04 -2.19
C ALA A 44 -2.19 -7.08 -1.73
N LEU A 45 -1.79 -6.04 -1.04
CA LEU A 45 -2.62 -4.87 -0.77
C LEU A 45 -2.32 -3.79 -1.81
N LEU A 46 -3.19 -2.81 -1.94
CA LEU A 46 -2.95 -1.65 -2.80
C LEU A 46 -1.71 -0.91 -2.31
N ALA A 47 -0.93 -0.38 -3.23
CA ALA A 47 0.32 0.30 -2.92
C ALA A 47 0.65 1.35 -3.97
N GLY A 48 1.34 2.42 -3.55
CA GLY A 48 1.79 3.42 -4.50
C GLY A 48 2.69 4.45 -3.87
N PHE A 49 3.38 5.19 -4.72
CA PHE A 49 4.31 6.23 -4.29
C PHE A 49 3.61 7.55 -4.03
N ASN A 50 4.09 8.24 -3.01
CA ASN A 50 3.75 9.63 -2.75
C ASN A 50 4.28 10.51 -3.89
N GLU A 51 3.47 11.44 -4.35
CA GLU A 51 3.83 12.40 -5.39
C GLU A 51 4.18 13.76 -4.79
N THR A 52 4.96 14.54 -5.53
CA THR A 52 5.38 15.88 -5.09
C THR A 52 4.16 16.78 -4.80
N GLY A 53 4.14 17.36 -3.64
CA GLY A 53 3.05 18.24 -3.21
C GLY A 53 1.86 17.56 -2.58
N GLU A 54 1.90 16.25 -2.49
CA GLU A 54 0.83 15.42 -1.94
C GLU A 54 1.13 15.04 -0.49
N SER A 55 0.13 15.13 0.38
CA SER A 55 0.26 14.53 1.72
C SER A 55 0.15 13.01 1.63
N ILE A 56 0.59 12.31 2.66
CA ILE A 56 0.53 10.85 2.64
C ILE A 56 -0.92 10.34 2.65
N GLU A 57 -1.83 11.05 3.30
CA GLU A 57 -3.26 10.74 3.30
C GLU A 57 -3.89 10.95 1.92
N GLU A 58 -3.46 11.99 1.21
CA GLU A 58 -3.89 12.21 -0.18
C GLU A 58 -3.39 11.10 -1.10
N THR A 59 -2.17 10.61 -0.86
CA THR A 59 -1.61 9.45 -1.58
C THR A 59 -2.50 8.24 -1.40
N VAL A 60 -2.91 7.93 -0.17
CA VAL A 60 -3.80 6.80 0.11
C VAL A 60 -5.09 6.91 -0.69
N ARG A 61 -5.75 8.08 -0.64
CA ARG A 61 -7.03 8.28 -1.35
C ARG A 61 -6.88 8.22 -2.86
N ARG A 62 -5.81 8.80 -3.39
CA ARG A 62 -5.54 8.81 -4.84
C ARG A 62 -5.27 7.41 -5.37
N GLU A 63 -4.40 6.66 -4.72
CA GLU A 63 -4.04 5.31 -5.14
C GLU A 63 -5.26 4.37 -5.11
N VAL A 64 -6.09 4.44 -4.08
CA VAL A 64 -7.32 3.63 -4.02
C VAL A 64 -8.27 4.00 -5.15
N MET A 65 -8.43 5.28 -5.44
CA MET A 65 -9.28 5.72 -6.54
C MET A 65 -8.74 5.28 -7.90
N GLU A 66 -7.43 5.42 -8.13
CA GLU A 66 -6.81 5.05 -9.41
C GLU A 66 -6.86 3.55 -9.66
N GLU A 67 -6.51 2.73 -8.66
CA GLU A 67 -6.39 1.29 -8.85
C GLU A 67 -7.72 0.54 -8.85
N VAL A 68 -8.68 0.96 -8.03
CA VAL A 68 -9.94 0.21 -7.83
C VAL A 68 -11.21 1.05 -7.86
N GLY A 69 -11.08 2.37 -8.02
CA GLY A 69 -12.25 3.27 -8.15
C GLY A 69 -13.08 3.43 -6.90
N LEU A 70 -12.49 3.24 -5.72
CA LEU A 70 -13.19 3.31 -4.45
C LEU A 70 -12.83 4.58 -3.68
N LYS A 71 -13.78 5.05 -2.85
CA LYS A 71 -13.57 6.09 -1.85
C LYS A 71 -13.34 5.45 -0.48
N VAL A 72 -12.46 6.06 0.30
CA VAL A 72 -12.11 5.56 1.63
C VAL A 72 -12.17 6.66 2.67
N LYS A 73 -12.36 6.26 3.92
CA LYS A 73 -12.44 7.11 5.10
C LYS A 73 -11.73 6.47 6.29
N ASN A 74 -11.61 7.22 7.38
CA ASN A 74 -11.06 6.72 8.65
C ASN A 74 -9.69 6.09 8.46
N LEU A 75 -8.77 6.82 7.82
CA LEU A 75 -7.40 6.38 7.62
C LEU A 75 -6.69 6.27 8.97
N ARG A 76 -6.09 5.11 9.21
CA ARG A 76 -5.33 4.82 10.43
C ARG A 76 -3.94 4.34 10.07
N TYR A 77 -2.94 5.08 10.48
CA TYR A 77 -1.55 4.66 10.32
C TYR A 77 -1.30 3.39 11.16
N TYR A 78 -0.72 2.38 10.54
CA TYR A 78 -0.40 1.13 11.21
C TYR A 78 1.08 1.09 11.61
N LYS A 79 1.99 1.13 10.63
CA LYS A 79 3.42 0.93 10.84
C LYS A 79 4.19 1.34 9.58
N SER A 80 5.46 1.65 9.72
CA SER A 80 6.35 1.84 8.57
C SER A 80 7.37 0.71 8.49
N GLN A 81 7.88 0.50 7.27
CA GLN A 81 8.94 -0.44 6.99
C GLN A 81 9.89 0.14 5.95
N PRO A 82 11.19 0.23 6.26
CA PRO A 82 12.18 0.56 5.22
C PRO A 82 12.23 -0.57 4.18
N TRP A 83 12.26 -0.18 2.93
CA TRP A 83 12.40 -1.11 1.81
C TRP A 83 13.58 -0.66 0.96
N SER A 84 14.78 -1.08 1.37
CA SER A 84 16.04 -0.58 0.83
C SER A 84 16.31 -1.02 -0.61
N PHE A 85 15.59 -2.00 -1.13
CA PHE A 85 15.73 -2.43 -2.53
C PHE A 85 15.39 -1.32 -3.53
N THR A 86 14.56 -0.36 -3.14
CA THR A 86 14.13 0.75 -4.00
C THR A 86 14.20 2.12 -3.31
N ASP A 87 15.04 2.26 -2.28
CA ASP A 87 15.17 3.49 -1.47
C ASP A 87 13.82 3.98 -0.90
N THR A 88 12.93 3.06 -0.58
CA THR A 88 11.55 3.36 -0.20
C THR A 88 11.35 3.25 1.30
N LEU A 89 10.54 4.17 1.83
CA LEU A 89 9.93 4.03 3.15
C LEU A 89 8.45 3.72 2.95
N LEU A 90 8.06 2.49 3.27
CA LEU A 90 6.67 2.05 3.20
C LEU A 90 5.92 2.47 4.46
N MET A 91 4.74 3.05 4.29
CA MET A 91 3.84 3.43 5.38
C MET A 91 2.51 2.71 5.22
N GLY A 92 2.18 1.85 6.18
CA GLY A 92 0.97 1.04 6.17
C GLY A 92 -0.22 1.78 6.75
N PHE A 93 -1.34 1.75 6.03
CA PHE A 93 -2.61 2.33 6.47
C PHE A 93 -3.73 1.31 6.38
N PHE A 94 -4.56 1.29 7.41
CA PHE A 94 -5.90 0.71 7.33
C PHE A 94 -6.89 1.83 7.10
N CYS A 95 -7.86 1.59 6.24
CA CYS A 95 -8.95 2.53 5.99
C CYS A 95 -10.24 1.76 5.73
N GLU A 96 -11.36 2.45 5.80
CA GLU A 96 -12.67 1.87 5.59
C GLU A 96 -13.26 2.34 4.28
N LEU A 97 -13.99 1.46 3.61
CA LEU A 97 -14.77 1.83 2.43
C LEU A 97 -15.75 2.95 2.78
N ASP A 98 -15.80 3.98 1.95
CA ASP A 98 -16.73 5.09 2.07
C ASP A 98 -17.64 5.13 0.85
N GLY A 99 -18.77 4.43 0.93
CA GLY A 99 -19.74 4.38 -0.14
C GLY A 99 -19.89 2.98 -0.74
N GLU A 100 -20.04 2.92 -2.06
CA GLU A 100 -20.28 1.69 -2.79
C GLU A 100 -19.02 0.84 -2.91
N ASP A 101 -19.19 -0.49 -2.92
CA ASP A 101 -18.11 -1.47 -2.94
C ASP A 101 -17.76 -2.00 -4.33
N GLY A 102 -18.37 -1.44 -5.35
CA GLY A 102 -18.13 -1.82 -6.75
C GLY A 102 -16.74 -1.44 -7.24
N ILE A 103 -15.94 -2.43 -7.60
CA ILE A 103 -14.55 -2.25 -8.03
C ILE A 103 -14.48 -1.91 -9.52
N THR A 104 -13.78 -0.82 -9.84
CA THR A 104 -13.38 -0.49 -11.20
C THR A 104 -11.88 -0.67 -11.31
N LEU A 105 -11.45 -1.80 -11.86
CA LEU A 105 -10.07 -2.22 -11.87
C LEU A 105 -9.21 -1.47 -12.89
N ASP A 106 -8.07 -0.96 -12.46
CA ASP A 106 -7.01 -0.54 -13.37
C ASP A 106 -6.24 -1.78 -13.84
N THR A 107 -6.56 -2.24 -15.05
CA THR A 107 -6.03 -3.49 -15.62
C THR A 107 -4.56 -3.39 -16.05
N ASP A 108 -4.00 -2.19 -16.11
CA ASP A 108 -2.57 -1.99 -16.39
C ASP A 108 -1.73 -2.30 -15.15
N GLU A 109 -2.27 -2.03 -13.97
CA GLU A 109 -1.58 -2.24 -12.68
C GLU A 109 -1.95 -3.58 -12.03
N LEU A 110 -3.22 -3.96 -12.08
CA LEU A 110 -3.75 -5.10 -11.33
C LEU A 110 -4.39 -6.15 -12.24
N ALA A 111 -4.09 -7.41 -11.98
CA ALA A 111 -4.74 -8.54 -12.63
C ALA A 111 -6.12 -8.82 -12.01
N MET A 112 -6.26 -8.58 -10.71
CA MET A 112 -7.53 -8.76 -9.99
C MET A 112 -7.53 -7.96 -8.69
N ALA A 113 -8.73 -7.63 -8.22
CA ALA A 113 -8.97 -7.10 -6.88
C ALA A 113 -10.34 -7.60 -6.42
N GLU A 114 -10.40 -8.17 -5.23
CA GLU A 114 -11.62 -8.77 -4.68
C GLU A 114 -11.71 -8.54 -3.18
N TRP A 115 -12.95 -8.55 -2.69
CA TRP A 115 -13.25 -8.55 -1.27
C TRP A 115 -13.18 -9.97 -0.70
N PHE A 116 -12.42 -10.14 0.38
CA PHE A 116 -12.28 -11.42 1.08
C PHE A 116 -12.79 -11.30 2.51
N GLU A 117 -13.60 -12.25 2.93
CA GLU A 117 -13.98 -12.36 4.33
C GLU A 117 -12.77 -12.73 5.17
N ARG A 118 -12.70 -12.19 6.38
CA ARG A 118 -11.60 -12.39 7.33
C ARG A 118 -11.19 -13.85 7.51
N ASP A 119 -12.16 -14.73 7.68
CA ASP A 119 -11.94 -16.15 7.91
C ASP A 119 -11.65 -16.96 6.64
N LYS A 120 -11.79 -16.34 5.47
CA LYS A 120 -11.59 -16.97 4.16
C LYS A 120 -10.39 -16.41 3.39
N MET A 121 -9.55 -15.63 4.03
CA MET A 121 -8.38 -15.05 3.38
C MET A 121 -7.36 -16.15 3.03
N PRO A 122 -7.02 -16.31 1.74
CA PRO A 122 -6.09 -17.35 1.28
C PRO A 122 -4.63 -16.89 1.43
N VAL A 123 -4.26 -16.46 2.62
CA VAL A 123 -2.91 -15.96 2.94
C VAL A 123 -2.38 -16.63 4.19
N GLU A 124 -1.07 -16.84 4.22
CA GLU A 124 -0.35 -17.41 5.35
C GLU A 124 0.76 -16.47 5.80
N ALA A 125 1.19 -16.61 7.05
CA ALA A 125 2.22 -15.76 7.63
C ALA A 125 3.57 -15.93 6.93
N GLU A 126 4.21 -14.81 6.63
CA GLU A 126 5.57 -14.71 6.12
C GLU A 126 6.36 -13.72 6.98
N ASP A 127 7.70 -13.81 6.95
CA ASP A 127 8.51 -13.04 7.90
C ASP A 127 9.01 -11.68 7.40
N LEU A 128 8.77 -11.31 6.15
CA LEU A 128 9.51 -10.21 5.55
C LEU A 128 8.72 -8.96 5.18
N SER A 129 7.43 -9.05 4.88
CA SER A 129 6.74 -7.89 4.31
C SER A 129 5.69 -7.28 5.21
N LEU A 130 5.67 -5.94 5.23
CA LEU A 130 4.61 -5.17 5.89
C LEU A 130 3.22 -5.53 5.33
N THR A 131 3.13 -5.76 4.02
CA THR A 131 1.88 -6.19 3.36
C THR A 131 1.34 -7.47 4.00
N ASN A 132 2.18 -8.48 4.15
CA ASN A 132 1.77 -9.74 4.78
C ASN A 132 1.41 -9.53 6.26
N GLU A 133 2.21 -8.76 7.01
CA GLU A 133 1.91 -8.45 8.41
C GLU A 133 0.52 -7.81 8.55
N MET A 134 0.19 -6.87 7.69
CA MET A 134 -1.11 -6.18 7.72
C MET A 134 -2.27 -7.13 7.37
N MET A 135 -2.10 -7.97 6.35
CA MET A 135 -3.11 -8.98 6.00
C MET A 135 -3.33 -9.96 7.15
N MET A 136 -2.27 -10.41 7.79
CA MET A 136 -2.36 -11.33 8.92
C MET A 136 -2.95 -10.68 10.16
N ALA A 137 -2.65 -9.40 10.41
CA ALA A 137 -3.25 -8.64 11.51
C ALA A 137 -4.78 -8.54 11.35
N PHE A 138 -5.26 -8.31 10.13
CA PHE A 138 -6.70 -8.32 9.84
C PHE A 138 -7.29 -9.74 10.00
N LYS A 139 -6.64 -10.74 9.43
CA LYS A 139 -7.08 -12.14 9.50
C LYS A 139 -7.26 -12.61 10.94
N HIS A 140 -6.37 -12.21 11.84
CA HIS A 140 -6.41 -12.59 13.25
C HIS A 140 -7.22 -11.65 14.13
N GLY A 141 -7.94 -10.70 13.57
CA GLY A 141 -8.82 -9.80 14.31
C GLY A 141 -8.09 -8.78 15.19
N LYS A 142 -6.84 -8.46 14.86
CA LYS A 142 -6.05 -7.47 15.62
C LYS A 142 -6.28 -6.03 15.15
N VAL A 143 -6.94 -5.88 14.05
CA VAL A 143 -7.30 -4.58 13.45
C VAL A 143 -8.69 -4.64 12.83
#